data_b791f55a4d8857a4c47726234e87f179
#
_entry.id   b791f55a4d8857a4c47726234e87f179
#
_cell.length_a   1.000
_cell.length_b   1.000
_cell.length_c   1.000
_cell.angle_alpha   90.00
_cell.angle_beta   90.00
_cell.angle_gamma   90.00
#
_symmetry.space_group_name_H-M   'P 1'
#
loop_
_entity.id
_entity.type
_entity.pdbx_description
1 polymer ?
#
loop_
_entity_poly.entity_id
_entity_poly.type
_entity_poly.pdbx_seq_one_letter_code
_entity_poly.pdbx_strand_id
1 'polypeptide(L)'
;LFDYFRTEKVSLNRLLMGEDFYHAVLDCYHLQYPDMVFSDFLWTMRSMYLPLFLTLSMEIPRADVYHAVATGYAGILGCMGKHFYPSQLIISEHGIYTREREEELIKADWVQRLYKKIWIQQFKKISQAAYHQADIVTSLYQQARELQIELGKKKKKTMVTPNGIQYHRLENL
;
A
#
# COMPACT_ATOMS: atom_id res chain seq x y z
N LEU A 1 -6.00 5.36 -13.53
CA LEU A 1 -6.70 5.36 -12.24
C LEU A 1 -6.49 6.70 -11.51
N PHE A 2 -5.26 7.17 -11.30
CA PHE A 2 -4.98 8.46 -10.63
C PHE A 2 -5.67 9.62 -11.32
N ASP A 3 -5.57 9.72 -12.65
CA ASP A 3 -6.23 10.79 -13.43
C ASP A 3 -7.75 10.74 -13.27
N TYR A 4 -8.35 9.55 -13.30
CA TYR A 4 -9.79 9.38 -13.11
C TYR A 4 -10.27 9.94 -11.77
N PHE A 5 -9.59 9.60 -10.66
CA PHE A 5 -9.95 10.12 -9.33
C PHE A 5 -9.69 11.61 -9.17
N ARG A 6 -8.77 12.20 -9.95
CA ARG A 6 -8.47 13.63 -9.93
C ARG A 6 -9.49 14.46 -10.74
N THR A 7 -9.90 13.96 -11.91
CA THR A 7 -10.78 14.69 -12.83
C THR A 7 -12.25 14.54 -12.47
N GLU A 8 -12.63 13.35 -12.03
CA GLU A 8 -14.00 13.05 -11.66
C GLU A 8 -14.21 13.24 -10.15
N LYS A 9 -15.25 13.99 -9.76
CA LYS A 9 -15.70 14.03 -8.37
C LYS A 9 -16.38 12.72 -8.02
N VAL A 10 -15.58 11.66 -7.82
CA VAL A 10 -16.07 10.31 -7.60
C VAL A 10 -16.76 10.21 -6.25
N SER A 11 -18.06 9.94 -6.25
CA SER A 11 -18.76 9.54 -5.03
C SER A 11 -18.36 8.11 -4.68
N LEU A 12 -17.57 7.93 -3.62
CA LEU A 12 -17.10 6.61 -3.19
C LEU A 12 -18.26 5.65 -2.84
N ASN A 13 -19.32 6.20 -2.27
CA ASN A 13 -20.51 5.41 -1.99
C ASN A 13 -21.15 4.90 -3.29
N ARG A 14 -21.32 5.79 -4.28
CA ARG A 14 -21.86 5.40 -5.60
C ARG A 14 -20.95 4.38 -6.30
N LEU A 15 -19.62 4.55 -6.21
CA LEU A 15 -18.66 3.63 -6.81
C LEU A 15 -18.73 2.24 -6.17
N LEU A 16 -18.63 2.17 -4.83
CA LEU A 16 -18.56 0.89 -4.11
C LEU A 16 -19.94 0.17 -4.00
N MET A 17 -21.04 0.91 -4.12
CA MET A 17 -22.39 0.36 -4.06
C MET A 17 -23.05 0.26 -5.44
N GLY A 18 -22.35 0.73 -6.51
CA GLY A 18 -22.86 0.72 -7.88
C GLY A 18 -22.79 -0.63 -8.55
N GLU A 19 -23.52 -0.76 -9.64
CA GLU A 19 -23.62 -1.99 -10.44
C GLU A 19 -22.28 -2.41 -11.03
N ASP A 20 -21.47 -1.47 -11.52
CA ASP A 20 -20.16 -1.77 -12.11
C ASP A 20 -19.23 -2.46 -11.10
N PHE A 21 -19.17 -1.96 -9.86
CA PHE A 21 -18.38 -2.60 -8.81
C PHE A 21 -18.95 -3.97 -8.45
N TYR A 22 -20.27 -4.09 -8.35
CA TYR A 22 -20.94 -5.35 -8.07
C TYR A 22 -20.61 -6.40 -9.15
N HIS A 23 -20.75 -6.05 -10.42
CA HIS A 23 -20.45 -6.97 -11.53
C HIS A 23 -18.97 -7.34 -11.58
N ALA A 24 -18.05 -6.39 -11.39
CA ALA A 24 -16.62 -6.69 -11.34
C ALA A 24 -16.26 -7.65 -10.18
N VAL A 25 -16.90 -7.48 -9.01
CA VAL A 25 -16.70 -8.40 -7.88
C VAL A 25 -17.32 -9.76 -8.17
N LEU A 26 -18.49 -9.81 -8.79
CA LEU A 26 -19.19 -11.05 -9.16
C LEU A 26 -18.36 -11.86 -10.17
N ASP A 27 -17.79 -11.21 -11.19
CA ASP A 27 -16.90 -11.85 -12.17
C ASP A 27 -15.63 -12.41 -11.49
N CYS A 28 -15.02 -11.62 -10.62
CA CYS A 28 -13.87 -12.07 -9.83
C CYS A 28 -14.21 -13.28 -8.95
N TYR A 29 -15.38 -13.24 -8.31
CA TYR A 29 -15.90 -14.34 -7.48
C TYR A 29 -16.02 -15.62 -8.29
N HIS A 30 -16.73 -15.59 -9.43
CA HIS A 30 -16.95 -16.78 -10.26
C HIS A 30 -15.64 -17.35 -10.83
N LEU A 31 -14.68 -16.49 -11.17
CA LEU A 31 -13.42 -16.93 -11.76
C LEU A 31 -12.40 -17.47 -10.74
N GLN A 32 -12.37 -16.96 -9.53
CA GLN A 32 -11.27 -17.24 -8.60
C GLN A 32 -11.71 -17.75 -7.22
N TYR A 33 -12.97 -17.50 -6.81
CA TYR A 33 -13.40 -17.76 -5.43
C TYR A 33 -14.80 -18.35 -5.33
N PRO A 34 -15.21 -19.29 -6.22
CA PRO A 34 -16.59 -19.79 -6.28
C PRO A 34 -17.04 -20.56 -5.02
N ASP A 35 -16.08 -21.06 -4.24
CA ASP A 35 -16.35 -21.83 -3.01
C ASP A 35 -16.54 -20.94 -1.76
N MET A 36 -16.42 -19.61 -1.90
CA MET A 36 -16.62 -18.68 -0.79
C MET A 36 -18.09 -18.26 -0.68
N VAL A 37 -18.49 -17.79 0.49
CA VAL A 37 -19.82 -17.15 0.65
C VAL A 37 -19.79 -15.79 -0.03
N PHE A 38 -20.59 -15.61 -1.08
CA PHE A 38 -20.56 -14.40 -1.92
C PHE A 38 -20.80 -13.10 -1.14
N SER A 39 -21.75 -13.08 -0.20
CA SER A 39 -22.00 -11.89 0.62
C SER A 39 -20.75 -11.44 1.39
N ASP A 40 -20.05 -12.38 2.01
CA ASP A 40 -18.83 -12.10 2.79
C ASP A 40 -17.68 -11.67 1.86
N PHE A 41 -17.60 -12.29 0.68
CA PHE A 41 -16.64 -11.89 -0.35
C PHE A 41 -16.90 -10.46 -0.82
N LEU A 42 -18.13 -10.10 -1.14
CA LEU A 42 -18.52 -8.75 -1.55
C LEU A 42 -18.20 -7.70 -0.48
N TRP A 43 -18.53 -7.97 0.79
CA TRP A 43 -18.20 -7.07 1.89
C TRP A 43 -16.69 -6.96 2.13
N THR A 44 -15.95 -8.06 1.98
CA THR A 44 -14.49 -8.05 2.06
C THR A 44 -13.91 -7.18 0.96
N MET A 45 -14.35 -7.32 -0.29
CA MET A 45 -13.90 -6.46 -1.39
C MET A 45 -14.20 -4.99 -1.13
N ARG A 46 -15.40 -4.64 -0.66
CA ARG A 46 -15.74 -3.26 -0.29
C ARG A 46 -14.81 -2.72 0.80
N SER A 47 -14.57 -3.50 1.84
CA SER A 47 -13.69 -3.11 2.96
C SER A 47 -12.24 -2.90 2.52
N MET A 48 -11.76 -3.67 1.54
CA MET A 48 -10.41 -3.55 0.98
C MET A 48 -10.25 -2.33 0.07
N TYR A 49 -11.25 -2.07 -0.78
CA TYR A 49 -11.17 -0.99 -1.75
C TYR A 49 -11.55 0.38 -1.19
N LEU A 50 -12.36 0.45 -0.13
CA LEU A 50 -12.76 1.71 0.49
C LEU A 50 -11.55 2.58 0.91
N PRO A 51 -10.59 2.09 1.72
CA PRO A 51 -9.44 2.91 2.11
C PRO A 51 -8.53 3.24 0.92
N LEU A 52 -8.43 2.38 -0.08
CA LEU A 52 -7.68 2.67 -1.30
C LEU A 52 -8.33 3.81 -2.08
N PHE A 53 -9.64 3.76 -2.30
CA PHE A 53 -10.35 4.81 -3.04
C PHE A 53 -10.40 6.12 -2.27
N LEU A 54 -10.53 6.08 -0.93
CA LEU A 54 -10.35 7.26 -0.08
C LEU A 54 -8.99 7.91 -0.30
N THR A 55 -7.92 7.10 -0.30
CA THR A 55 -6.56 7.57 -0.57
C THR A 55 -6.45 8.20 -1.96
N LEU A 56 -7.01 7.55 -2.99
CA LEU A 56 -6.98 8.06 -4.36
C LEU A 56 -7.80 9.35 -4.57
N SER A 57 -8.75 9.62 -3.69
CA SER A 57 -9.58 10.83 -3.73
C SER A 57 -8.94 12.03 -3.01
N MET A 58 -7.77 11.84 -2.39
CA MET A 58 -7.09 12.92 -1.66
C MET A 58 -6.41 13.89 -2.63
N GLU A 59 -6.47 15.18 -2.30
CA GLU A 59 -5.68 16.20 -2.99
C GLU A 59 -4.23 16.13 -2.50
N ILE A 60 -3.30 16.14 -3.45
CA ILE A 60 -1.87 16.11 -3.18
C ILE A 60 -1.30 17.50 -3.41
N PRO A 61 -0.66 18.14 -2.43
CA PRO A 61 0.02 19.42 -2.61
C PRO A 61 1.22 19.23 -3.55
N ARG A 62 1.49 20.26 -4.37
CA ARG A 62 2.67 20.26 -5.24
C ARG A 62 3.95 20.32 -4.41
N ALA A 63 4.90 19.44 -4.71
CA ALA A 63 6.22 19.41 -4.09
C ALA A 63 7.26 18.87 -5.08
N ASP A 64 8.54 19.19 -4.84
CA ASP A 64 9.65 18.67 -5.63
C ASP A 64 10.04 17.26 -5.18
N VAL A 65 9.81 16.94 -3.92
CA VAL A 65 10.09 15.63 -3.32
C VAL A 65 8.93 15.21 -2.44
N TYR A 66 8.45 14.00 -2.64
CA TYR A 66 7.54 13.31 -1.72
C TYR A 66 8.31 12.27 -0.94
N HIS A 67 8.17 12.30 0.36
CA HIS A 67 8.79 11.33 1.25
C HIS A 67 7.72 10.56 2.02
N ALA A 68 7.56 9.29 1.71
CA ALA A 68 6.69 8.38 2.41
C ALA A 68 7.49 7.56 3.44
N VAL A 69 7.00 7.49 4.67
CA VAL A 69 7.67 6.76 5.76
C VAL A 69 7.31 5.27 5.79
N ALA A 70 6.49 4.83 4.86
CA ALA A 70 6.12 3.43 4.63
C ALA A 70 5.63 3.25 3.20
N THR A 71 5.52 2.02 2.74
CA THR A 71 4.71 1.66 1.58
C THR A 71 3.20 1.72 1.93
N GLY A 72 2.36 0.87 1.37
CA GLY A 72 0.93 0.91 1.64
C GLY A 72 0.28 2.19 1.13
N TYR A 73 -0.69 2.72 1.86
CA TYR A 73 -1.45 3.91 1.44
C TYR A 73 -0.60 5.18 1.42
N ALA A 74 0.36 5.32 2.34
CA ALA A 74 1.31 6.44 2.32
C ALA A 74 2.18 6.42 1.04
N GLY A 75 2.64 5.24 0.64
CA GLY A 75 3.34 5.05 -0.63
C GLY A 75 2.47 5.40 -1.85
N ILE A 76 1.18 5.07 -1.83
CA ILE A 76 0.24 5.44 -2.92
C ILE A 76 0.08 6.96 -3.02
N LEU A 77 -0.03 7.69 -1.90
CA LEU A 77 -0.04 9.17 -1.91
C LEU A 77 1.23 9.74 -2.56
N GLY A 78 2.40 9.19 -2.22
CA GLY A 78 3.66 9.55 -2.87
C GLY A 78 3.67 9.25 -4.36
N CYS A 79 3.11 8.12 -4.79
CA CYS A 79 2.96 7.77 -6.19
C CYS A 79 2.04 8.75 -6.95
N MET A 80 0.94 9.19 -6.33
CA MET A 80 0.05 10.20 -6.89
C MET A 80 0.77 11.53 -7.07
N GLY A 81 1.53 11.97 -6.05
CA GLY A 81 2.33 13.20 -6.13
C GLY A 81 3.30 13.16 -7.29
N LYS A 82 4.05 12.08 -7.44
CA LYS A 82 4.99 11.88 -8.55
C LYS A 82 4.30 11.75 -9.91
N HIS A 83 3.08 11.22 -9.97
CA HIS A 83 2.32 11.12 -11.20
C HIS A 83 1.83 12.49 -11.69
N PHE A 84 1.37 13.35 -10.77
CA PHE A 84 0.77 14.63 -11.11
C PHE A 84 1.78 15.77 -11.28
N TYR A 85 2.97 15.64 -10.68
CA TYR A 85 3.96 16.70 -10.64
C TYR A 85 5.36 16.17 -11.01
N PRO A 86 6.23 16.99 -11.62
CA PRO A 86 7.63 16.63 -11.89
C PRO A 86 8.42 16.57 -10.57
N SER A 87 8.34 15.45 -9.87
CA SER A 87 8.86 15.27 -8.51
C SER A 87 9.55 13.92 -8.32
N GLN A 88 10.29 13.78 -7.23
CA GLN A 88 10.92 12.53 -6.82
C GLN A 88 10.13 11.89 -5.68
N LEU A 89 10.15 10.56 -5.61
CA LEU A 89 9.54 9.80 -4.52
C LEU A 89 10.59 9.01 -3.76
N ILE A 90 10.73 9.31 -2.48
CA ILE A 90 11.54 8.58 -1.52
C ILE A 90 10.61 7.80 -0.59
N ILE A 91 10.91 6.53 -0.34
CA ILE A 91 10.22 5.73 0.67
C ILE A 91 11.26 5.29 1.71
N SER A 92 11.00 5.59 2.98
CA SER A 92 11.85 5.15 4.09
C SER A 92 11.06 4.20 4.99
N GLU A 93 11.44 2.93 5.00
CA GLU A 93 10.78 1.92 5.84
C GLU A 93 11.62 1.61 7.07
N HIS A 94 11.00 1.75 8.25
CA HIS A 94 11.56 1.34 9.53
C HIS A 94 11.27 -0.14 9.81
N GLY A 95 10.12 -0.63 9.39
CA GLY A 95 9.73 -2.03 9.29
C GLY A 95 9.22 -2.32 7.89
N ILE A 96 9.10 -3.58 7.51
CA ILE A 96 8.55 -3.97 6.21
C ILE A 96 7.03 -4.04 6.30
N TYR A 97 6.36 -3.01 5.78
CA TYR A 97 4.90 -2.85 5.86
C TYR A 97 4.11 -4.12 5.53
N THR A 98 4.49 -4.83 4.46
CA THR A 98 3.79 -6.07 4.07
C THR A 98 3.92 -7.17 5.11
N ARG A 99 5.06 -7.27 5.80
CA ARG A 99 5.29 -8.25 6.88
C ARG A 99 4.47 -7.92 8.12
N GLU A 100 4.45 -6.66 8.51
CA GLU A 100 3.66 -6.19 9.64
C GLU A 100 2.17 -6.45 9.41
N ARG A 101 1.64 -6.11 8.21
CA ARG A 101 0.24 -6.38 7.86
C ARG A 101 -0.07 -7.89 7.79
N GLU A 102 0.86 -8.70 7.29
CA GLU A 102 0.70 -10.16 7.24
C GLU A 102 0.61 -10.73 8.66
N GLU A 103 1.50 -10.33 9.57
CA GLU A 103 1.48 -10.78 10.97
C GLU A 103 0.22 -10.34 11.72
N GLU A 104 -0.23 -9.10 11.53
CA GLU A 104 -1.47 -8.61 12.11
C GLU A 104 -2.69 -9.41 11.61
N LEU A 105 -2.76 -9.67 10.31
CA LEU A 105 -3.85 -10.46 9.73
C LEU A 105 -3.83 -11.91 10.21
N ILE A 106 -2.65 -12.52 10.36
CA ILE A 106 -2.54 -13.89 10.89
C ILE A 106 -3.12 -13.96 12.30
N LYS A 107 -2.85 -12.95 13.14
CA LYS A 107 -3.32 -12.85 14.52
C LYS A 107 -4.77 -12.38 14.65
N ALA A 108 -5.34 -11.76 13.62
CA ALA A 108 -6.68 -11.18 13.67
C ALA A 108 -7.78 -12.25 13.70
N ASP A 109 -8.62 -12.26 14.71
CA ASP A 109 -9.75 -13.19 14.84
C ASP A 109 -10.97 -12.73 14.02
N TRP A 110 -11.07 -11.42 13.71
CA TRP A 110 -12.18 -10.83 12.97
C TRP A 110 -12.15 -11.11 11.46
N VAL A 111 -11.00 -11.56 10.92
CA VAL A 111 -10.88 -11.96 9.51
C VAL A 111 -10.92 -13.48 9.39
N GLN A 112 -11.90 -14.00 8.69
CA GLN A 112 -11.97 -15.42 8.39
C GLN A 112 -10.75 -15.88 7.58
N ARG A 113 -10.27 -17.09 7.85
CA ARG A 113 -9.00 -17.64 7.32
C ARG A 113 -8.86 -17.53 5.79
N LEU A 114 -9.94 -17.75 5.05
CA LEU A 114 -9.94 -17.68 3.58
C LEU A 114 -9.68 -16.25 3.08
N TYR A 115 -10.22 -15.24 3.77
CA TYR A 115 -10.06 -13.83 3.38
C TYR A 115 -8.70 -13.24 3.77
N LYS A 116 -7.98 -13.82 4.76
CA LYS A 116 -6.62 -13.37 5.14
C LYS A 116 -5.68 -13.35 3.94
N LYS A 117 -5.73 -14.39 3.10
CA LYS A 117 -4.95 -14.47 1.86
C LYS A 117 -5.19 -13.30 0.91
N ILE A 118 -6.47 -12.94 0.72
CA ILE A 118 -6.88 -11.86 -0.18
C ILE A 118 -6.36 -10.52 0.34
N TRP A 119 -6.51 -10.23 1.63
CA TRP A 119 -5.98 -9.04 2.28
C TRP A 119 -4.46 -8.94 2.18
N ILE A 120 -3.73 -10.04 2.45
CA ILE A 120 -2.27 -10.08 2.35
C ILE A 120 -1.82 -9.77 0.92
N GLN A 121 -2.48 -10.35 -0.08
CA GLN A 121 -2.18 -10.06 -1.48
C GLN A 121 -2.44 -8.61 -1.86
N GLN A 122 -3.52 -8.01 -1.35
CA GLN A 122 -3.81 -6.59 -1.56
C GLN A 122 -2.67 -5.71 -1.03
N PHE A 123 -2.25 -5.91 0.21
CA PHE A 123 -1.16 -5.12 0.79
C PHE A 123 0.17 -5.33 0.05
N LYS A 124 0.48 -6.56 -0.38
CA LYS A 124 1.66 -6.84 -1.22
C LYS A 124 1.60 -6.07 -2.55
N LYS A 125 0.46 -6.07 -3.23
CA LYS A 125 0.30 -5.34 -4.50
C LYS A 125 0.40 -3.83 -4.36
N ILE A 126 -0.20 -3.25 -3.31
CA ILE A 126 -0.08 -1.82 -3.01
C ILE A 126 1.39 -1.45 -2.75
N SER A 127 2.12 -2.25 -1.96
CA SER A 127 3.54 -2.02 -1.68
C SER A 127 4.41 -2.18 -2.93
N GLN A 128 4.14 -3.19 -3.77
CA GLN A 128 4.83 -3.37 -5.05
C GLN A 128 4.64 -2.16 -5.98
N ALA A 129 3.43 -1.61 -6.05
CA ALA A 129 3.16 -0.41 -6.84
C ALA A 129 3.99 0.78 -6.32
N ALA A 130 4.05 0.98 -5.01
CA ALA A 130 4.84 2.03 -4.39
C ALA A 130 6.35 1.82 -4.65
N TYR A 131 6.87 0.61 -4.49
CA TYR A 131 8.27 0.28 -4.80
C TYR A 131 8.62 0.52 -6.26
N HIS A 132 7.71 0.17 -7.18
CA HIS A 132 7.95 0.38 -8.60
C HIS A 132 8.12 1.87 -8.94
N GLN A 133 7.30 2.73 -8.37
CA GLN A 133 7.30 4.17 -8.61
C GLN A 133 8.41 4.92 -7.88
N ALA A 134 8.83 4.47 -6.70
CA ALA A 134 9.83 5.15 -5.90
C ALA A 134 11.18 5.29 -6.63
N ASP A 135 11.82 6.44 -6.49
CA ASP A 135 13.18 6.68 -7.00
C ASP A 135 14.21 6.03 -6.09
N ILE A 136 14.04 6.19 -4.78
CA ILE A 136 14.88 5.56 -3.75
C ILE A 136 13.97 4.94 -2.69
N VAL A 137 14.41 3.78 -2.18
CA VAL A 137 13.82 3.15 -1.00
C VAL A 137 14.93 2.90 0.01
N THR A 138 14.72 3.33 1.25
CA THR A 138 15.66 3.12 2.34
C THR A 138 15.10 2.14 3.37
N SER A 139 15.98 1.42 4.03
CA SER A 139 15.69 0.52 5.14
C SER A 139 16.75 0.63 6.23
N LEU A 140 16.43 0.19 7.45
CA LEU A 140 17.34 0.32 8.58
C LEU A 140 18.48 -0.71 8.57
N TYR A 141 18.29 -1.86 7.93
CA TYR A 141 19.24 -2.98 7.95
C TYR A 141 19.18 -3.80 6.66
N GLN A 142 20.21 -4.60 6.44
CA GLN A 142 20.43 -5.32 5.19
C GLN A 142 19.32 -6.33 4.86
N GLN A 143 18.81 -7.07 5.84
CA GLN A 143 17.73 -8.06 5.62
C GLN A 143 16.44 -7.39 5.15
N ALA A 144 16.10 -6.21 5.70
CA ALA A 144 14.95 -5.44 5.21
C ALA A 144 15.12 -5.01 3.75
N ARG A 145 16.34 -4.56 3.38
CA ARG A 145 16.66 -4.24 1.98
C ARG A 145 16.50 -5.44 1.05
N GLU A 146 16.89 -6.63 1.47
CA GLU A 146 16.74 -7.86 0.69
C GLU A 146 15.26 -8.19 0.45
N LEU A 147 14.42 -8.07 1.48
CA LEU A 147 12.97 -8.23 1.35
C LEU A 147 12.35 -7.18 0.40
N GLN A 148 12.82 -5.93 0.42
CA GLN A 148 12.37 -4.89 -0.52
C GLN A 148 12.70 -5.28 -1.98
N ILE A 149 13.87 -5.90 -2.20
CA ILE A 149 14.29 -6.37 -3.53
C ILE A 149 13.43 -7.57 -3.95
N GLU A 150 13.18 -8.53 -3.08
CA GLU A 150 12.29 -9.68 -3.32
C GLU A 150 10.86 -9.23 -3.66
N LEU A 151 10.38 -8.16 -3.02
CA LEU A 151 9.07 -7.55 -3.28
C LEU A 151 9.03 -6.73 -4.59
N GLY A 152 10.13 -6.68 -5.34
CA GLY A 152 10.19 -6.11 -6.68
C GLY A 152 10.93 -4.78 -6.81
N LYS A 153 11.59 -4.28 -5.74
CA LYS A 153 12.40 -3.07 -5.85
C LYS A 153 13.74 -3.35 -6.52
N LYS A 154 14.14 -2.52 -7.48
CA LYS A 154 15.44 -2.65 -8.14
C LYS A 154 16.58 -2.38 -7.15
N LYS A 155 17.54 -3.31 -7.03
CA LYS A 155 18.67 -3.24 -6.10
C LYS A 155 19.42 -1.91 -6.12
N LYS A 156 19.66 -1.33 -7.31
CA LYS A 156 20.36 -0.04 -7.47
C LYS A 156 19.61 1.18 -6.91
N LYS A 157 18.33 1.01 -6.59
CA LYS A 157 17.46 2.05 -6.03
C LYS A 157 17.10 1.77 -4.56
N THR A 158 17.86 0.91 -3.89
CA THR A 158 17.72 0.61 -2.46
C THR A 158 18.97 1.00 -1.70
N MET A 159 18.80 1.52 -0.48
CA MET A 159 19.88 1.95 0.40
C MET A 159 19.59 1.52 1.83
N VAL A 160 20.64 1.17 2.58
CA VAL A 160 20.53 0.94 4.02
C VAL A 160 20.95 2.21 4.74
N THR A 161 20.07 2.72 5.60
CA THR A 161 20.29 3.91 6.45
C THR A 161 20.06 3.52 7.90
N PRO A 162 21.04 2.93 8.59
CA PRO A 162 20.84 2.44 9.95
C PRO A 162 20.56 3.61 10.90
N ASN A 163 19.78 3.33 11.94
CA ASN A 163 19.59 4.26 13.05
C ASN A 163 20.92 4.48 13.77
N GLY A 164 21.17 5.71 14.20
CA GLY A 164 22.33 6.08 14.99
C GLY A 164 21.90 6.69 16.33
N ILE A 165 22.73 6.50 17.35
CA ILE A 165 22.61 7.14 18.65
C ILE A 165 23.80 8.06 18.83
N GLN A 166 23.56 9.31 19.24
CA GLN A 166 24.63 10.22 19.66
C GLN A 166 25.08 9.84 21.06
N TYR A 167 26.10 8.97 21.14
CA TYR A 167 26.61 8.43 22.41
C TYR A 167 26.94 9.52 23.43
N HIS A 168 27.59 10.62 22.99
CA HIS A 168 27.94 11.76 23.85
C HIS A 168 26.76 12.44 24.55
N ARG A 169 25.52 12.25 24.07
CA ARG A 169 24.33 12.75 24.77
C ARG A 169 23.93 11.89 25.97
N LEU A 170 24.42 10.66 26.05
CA LEU A 170 24.10 9.68 27.07
C LEU A 170 25.21 9.50 28.08
N GLU A 171 26.43 10.00 27.81
CA GLU A 171 27.61 9.87 28.72
C GLU A 171 27.43 10.63 30.05
N ASN A 172 26.51 11.59 30.13
CA ASN A 172 26.28 12.44 31.30
C ASN A 172 24.93 12.19 31.97
N LEU A 173 24.27 11.07 31.67
CA LEU A 173 23.05 10.59 32.34
C LEU A 173 23.40 9.47 33.33
#